data_92a5d5600795a9b26ffe5ed8a6b80593
#
_entry.id   92a5d5600795a9b26ffe5ed8a6b80593
#
_cell.length_a   1.000
_cell.length_b   1.000
_cell.length_c   1.000
_cell.angle_alpha   90.00
_cell.angle_beta   90.00
_cell.angle_gamma   90.00
#
_symmetry.space_group_name_H-M   'P 1'
#
loop_
_entity.id
_entity.type
_entity.pdbx_description
1 polymer ?
#
loop_
_entity_poly.entity_id
_entity_poly.type
_entity_poly.pdbx_seq_one_letter_code
_entity_poly.pdbx_strand_id
1 'polypeptide(L)'
;MKTITKTNALAEARALDVPSRELSLRRDPSVSKFWNDNRKLLEAAWAEWELENKDHLLLPDESLLDPKLRKAINDAWENPEKETIVADLWEEIIPGVYVAQFFDLERLADFRKYLEDAVNSGIPKRAPYGIQLNRYGMMLDPRSEGHFAAPSFQAFYNAIMDRYMRPIARLLLGTYGYDNQTFGFSIQYNPDKDKDLHAHTDASAATLNININLPDEAFTGSIVDFYDKASGKTVQTKFEPGKAIIHRGNVPHATHPITSGQRSNLVVWLYGDQMQIPRGSNSSYGNISSNTIKDTALENVTARQRWSLPDGPKDTIAPF
;
A
#
# COMPACT_ATOMS: atom_id res chain seq x y z
N MET A 1 -2.28 3.22 44.19
CA MET A 1 -3.01 3.42 42.93
C MET A 1 -2.35 4.57 42.21
N LYS A 2 -1.64 4.32 41.11
CA LYS A 2 -1.15 5.41 40.25
C LYS A 2 -2.36 5.96 39.49
N THR A 3 -2.73 7.18 39.73
CA THR A 3 -3.71 7.93 38.94
C THR A 3 -3.21 7.96 37.54
N ILE A 4 -3.82 7.19 36.63
CA ILE A 4 -3.57 7.34 35.17
C ILE A 4 -4.14 8.71 34.85
N THR A 5 -3.28 9.68 34.65
CA THR A 5 -3.65 10.98 34.09
C THR A 5 -4.25 10.67 32.72
N LYS A 6 -5.55 10.91 32.57
CA LYS A 6 -6.23 10.72 31.28
C LYS A 6 -5.52 11.65 30.30
N THR A 7 -4.77 11.08 29.37
CA THR A 7 -4.17 11.87 28.30
C THR A 7 -5.30 12.48 27.49
N ASN A 8 -5.23 13.76 27.20
CA ASN A 8 -6.24 14.48 26.40
C ASN A 8 -5.76 14.57 24.93
N ALA A 9 -5.00 13.57 24.49
CA ALA A 9 -4.34 13.59 23.21
C ALA A 9 -5.33 13.68 22.03
N LEU A 10 -6.46 13.02 22.15
CA LEU A 10 -7.51 13.06 21.14
C LEU A 10 -8.10 14.46 20.96
N ALA A 11 -8.40 15.14 22.05
CA ALA A 11 -8.92 16.50 21.99
C ALA A 11 -7.86 17.50 21.50
N GLU A 12 -6.61 17.36 21.94
CA GLU A 12 -5.50 18.20 21.51
C GLU A 12 -5.23 18.02 20.02
N ALA A 13 -5.23 16.77 19.52
CA ALA A 13 -5.04 16.49 18.10
C ALA A 13 -6.15 17.08 17.22
N ARG A 14 -7.41 17.01 17.68
CA ARG A 14 -8.55 17.63 17.00
C ARG A 14 -8.49 19.15 16.93
N ALA A 15 -7.77 19.78 17.84
CA ALA A 15 -7.59 21.22 17.91
C ALA A 15 -6.38 21.74 17.12
N LEU A 16 -5.60 20.86 16.50
CA LEU A 16 -4.43 21.28 15.71
C LEU A 16 -4.84 22.13 14.50
N ASP A 17 -4.12 23.23 14.31
CA ASP A 17 -4.22 24.07 13.10
C ASP A 17 -3.43 23.42 11.97
N VAL A 18 -4.13 22.60 11.18
CA VAL A 18 -3.54 21.78 10.10
C VAL A 18 -3.13 22.67 8.94
N PRO A 19 -1.92 22.50 8.36
CA PRO A 19 -1.52 23.22 7.15
C PRO A 19 -2.58 23.15 6.05
N SER A 20 -2.81 24.28 5.39
CA SER A 20 -3.78 24.35 4.31
C SER A 20 -3.49 23.29 3.25
N ARG A 21 -4.56 22.84 2.55
CA ARG A 21 -4.41 21.90 1.44
C ARG A 21 -3.43 22.40 0.38
N GLU A 22 -3.44 23.69 0.10
CA GLU A 22 -2.57 24.31 -0.89
C GLU A 22 -1.09 24.18 -0.52
N LEU A 23 -0.72 24.46 0.74
CA LEU A 23 0.64 24.27 1.24
C LEU A 23 1.06 22.81 1.19
N SER A 24 0.15 21.92 1.62
CA SER A 24 0.39 20.47 1.61
C SER A 24 0.69 19.93 0.21
N LEU A 25 0.00 20.43 -0.82
CA LEU A 25 0.23 20.05 -2.22
C LEU A 25 1.53 20.63 -2.79
N ARG A 26 2.00 21.76 -2.30
CA ARG A 26 3.28 22.38 -2.73
C ARG A 26 4.51 21.75 -2.08
N ARG A 27 4.33 20.83 -1.13
CA ARG A 27 5.42 20.25 -0.34
C ARG A 27 6.24 21.32 0.41
N ASP A 28 5.57 22.28 0.98
CA ASP A 28 6.21 23.32 1.78
C ASP A 28 6.92 22.70 3.00
N PRO A 29 8.17 23.11 3.32
CA PRO A 29 8.91 22.58 4.47
C PRO A 29 8.17 22.73 5.81
N SER A 30 7.31 23.74 5.95
CA SER A 30 6.48 23.93 7.15
C SER A 30 5.48 22.78 7.35
N VAL A 31 5.06 22.12 6.27
CA VAL A 31 4.16 20.97 6.31
C VAL A 31 4.87 19.77 6.93
N SER A 32 6.08 19.43 6.46
CA SER A 32 6.89 18.36 7.05
C SER A 32 7.18 18.64 8.53
N LYS A 33 7.52 19.89 8.84
CA LYS A 33 7.74 20.31 10.23
C LYS A 33 6.50 20.09 11.09
N PHE A 34 5.32 20.52 10.63
CA PHE A 34 4.06 20.34 11.36
C PHE A 34 3.80 18.87 11.70
N TRP A 35 3.89 17.98 10.72
CA TRP A 35 3.62 16.56 10.93
C TRP A 35 4.65 15.88 11.84
N ASN A 36 5.93 16.26 11.72
CA ASN A 36 6.99 15.71 12.55
C ASN A 36 6.88 16.19 14.00
N ASP A 37 6.62 17.48 14.22
CA ASP A 37 6.45 18.06 15.56
C ASP A 37 5.25 17.43 16.30
N ASN A 38 4.18 17.11 15.58
CA ASN A 38 2.96 16.56 16.15
C ASN A 38 2.87 15.02 16.10
N ARG A 39 3.90 14.33 15.60
CA ARG A 39 3.87 12.86 15.41
C ARG A 39 3.43 12.11 16.67
N LYS A 40 4.06 12.37 17.81
CA LYS A 40 3.76 11.69 19.07
C LYS A 40 2.36 11.98 19.59
N LEU A 41 1.89 13.21 19.41
CA LEU A 41 0.53 13.61 19.77
C LEU A 41 -0.49 12.83 18.91
N LEU A 42 -0.27 12.78 17.61
CA LEU A 42 -1.15 12.08 16.68
C LEU A 42 -1.17 10.55 16.93
N GLU A 43 -0.03 9.94 17.19
CA GLU A 43 0.07 8.52 17.56
C GLU A 43 -0.71 8.24 18.85
N ALA A 44 -0.57 9.09 19.88
CA ALA A 44 -1.32 8.97 21.11
C ALA A 44 -2.83 9.19 20.92
N ALA A 45 -3.22 10.16 20.08
CA ALA A 45 -4.62 10.44 19.76
C ALA A 45 -5.30 9.28 19.04
N TRP A 46 -4.62 8.63 18.10
CA TRP A 46 -5.13 7.43 17.42
C TRP A 46 -5.30 6.26 18.38
N ALA A 47 -4.37 6.07 19.31
CA ALA A 47 -4.49 5.03 20.34
C ALA A 47 -5.65 5.31 21.31
N GLU A 48 -5.84 6.57 21.71
CA GLU A 48 -6.95 7.00 22.55
C GLU A 48 -8.30 6.82 21.83
N TRP A 49 -8.35 7.17 20.52
CA TRP A 49 -9.54 6.99 19.69
C TRP A 49 -9.97 5.51 19.59
N GLU A 50 -9.06 4.58 19.31
CA GLU A 50 -9.39 3.16 19.28
C GLU A 50 -9.87 2.66 20.66
N LEU A 51 -9.21 3.09 21.72
CA LEU A 51 -9.58 2.69 23.08
C LEU A 51 -10.98 3.19 23.48
N GLU A 52 -11.31 4.45 23.17
CA GLU A 52 -12.62 5.03 23.47
C GLU A 52 -13.75 4.40 22.64
N ASN A 53 -13.45 3.90 21.47
CA ASN A 53 -14.44 3.31 20.54
C ASN A 53 -14.37 1.77 20.47
N LYS A 54 -13.59 1.10 21.31
CA LYS A 54 -13.32 -0.34 21.26
C LYS A 54 -14.56 -1.23 21.20
N ASP A 55 -15.67 -0.79 21.80
CA ASP A 55 -16.91 -1.57 21.87
C ASP A 55 -17.76 -1.44 20.59
N HIS A 56 -17.37 -0.54 19.67
CA HIS A 56 -18.09 -0.23 18.43
C HIS A 56 -17.24 -0.44 17.17
N LEU A 57 -15.91 -0.42 17.31
CA LEU A 57 -14.99 -0.62 16.19
C LEU A 57 -14.78 -2.11 15.91
N LEU A 58 -14.92 -2.47 14.65
CA LEU A 58 -14.43 -3.76 14.14
C LEU A 58 -12.97 -3.57 13.76
N LEU A 59 -12.07 -3.88 14.70
CA LEU A 59 -10.64 -3.67 14.52
C LEU A 59 -10.10 -4.55 13.37
N PRO A 60 -9.28 -3.99 12.47
CA PRO A 60 -8.77 -4.73 11.34
C PRO A 60 -7.74 -5.79 11.78
N ASP A 61 -7.89 -6.98 11.23
CA ASP A 61 -6.97 -8.10 11.38
C ASP A 61 -6.91 -8.96 10.12
N GLU A 62 -6.10 -10.02 10.12
CA GLU A 62 -5.93 -10.91 8.96
C GLU A 62 -7.22 -11.64 8.54
N SER A 63 -8.27 -11.68 9.37
CA SER A 63 -9.56 -12.29 8.99
C SER A 63 -10.30 -11.51 7.90
N LEU A 64 -9.89 -10.26 7.63
CA LEU A 64 -10.38 -9.46 6.52
C LEU A 64 -9.89 -9.94 5.15
N LEU A 65 -8.83 -10.75 5.13
CA LEU A 65 -8.22 -11.23 3.88
C LEU A 65 -8.94 -12.48 3.36
N ASP A 66 -8.88 -12.69 2.05
CA ASP A 66 -9.47 -13.85 1.40
C ASP A 66 -9.07 -15.16 2.09
N PRO A 67 -10.01 -16.04 2.45
CA PRO A 67 -9.72 -17.23 3.24
C PRO A 67 -8.76 -18.21 2.52
N LYS A 68 -8.81 -18.29 1.17
CA LYS A 68 -7.92 -19.16 0.40
C LYS A 68 -6.52 -18.61 0.38
N LEU A 69 -6.38 -17.29 0.15
CA LEU A 69 -5.08 -16.60 0.19
C LEU A 69 -4.47 -16.76 1.58
N ARG A 70 -5.22 -16.47 2.64
CA ARG A 70 -4.76 -16.58 4.03
C ARG A 70 -4.29 -17.98 4.37
N LYS A 71 -5.06 -19.00 3.96
CA LYS A 71 -4.67 -20.41 4.19
C LYS A 71 -3.38 -20.75 3.44
N ALA A 72 -3.28 -20.41 2.16
CA ALA A 72 -2.09 -20.70 1.35
C ALA A 72 -0.84 -20.02 1.92
N ILE A 73 -0.96 -18.76 2.35
CA ILE A 73 0.10 -18.00 3.00
C ILE A 73 0.56 -18.67 4.30
N ASN A 74 -0.38 -19.06 5.17
CA ASN A 74 -0.04 -19.74 6.42
C ASN A 74 0.67 -21.08 6.17
N ASP A 75 0.14 -21.87 5.22
CA ASP A 75 0.75 -23.14 4.83
C ASP A 75 2.19 -22.94 4.32
N ALA A 76 2.45 -21.89 3.55
CA ALA A 76 3.78 -21.58 3.02
C ALA A 76 4.75 -21.04 4.10
N TRP A 77 4.25 -20.27 5.08
CA TRP A 77 5.07 -19.86 6.24
C TRP A 77 5.49 -21.05 7.11
N GLU A 78 4.59 -22.05 7.28
CA GLU A 78 4.90 -23.29 8.00
C GLU A 78 5.83 -24.21 7.20
N ASN A 79 5.59 -24.32 5.91
CA ASN A 79 6.37 -25.13 4.98
C ASN A 79 6.57 -24.39 3.64
N PRO A 80 7.70 -23.69 3.45
CA PRO A 80 8.01 -22.93 2.25
C PRO A 80 7.91 -23.70 0.93
N GLU A 81 8.07 -25.02 0.93
CA GLU A 81 7.91 -25.87 -0.27
C GLU A 81 6.47 -25.85 -0.83
N LYS A 82 5.51 -25.37 -0.05
CA LYS A 82 4.12 -25.20 -0.48
C LYS A 82 3.83 -23.85 -1.18
N GLU A 83 4.83 -23.03 -1.42
CA GLU A 83 4.66 -21.71 -2.02
C GLU A 83 3.98 -21.72 -3.41
N THR A 84 4.04 -22.84 -4.13
CA THR A 84 3.32 -22.98 -5.41
C THR A 84 1.83 -22.78 -5.28
N ILE A 85 1.23 -23.18 -4.13
CA ILE A 85 -0.20 -22.98 -3.86
C ILE A 85 -0.51 -21.46 -3.80
N VAL A 86 0.42 -20.66 -3.28
CA VAL A 86 0.28 -19.21 -3.27
C VAL A 86 0.38 -18.63 -4.69
N ALA A 87 1.37 -19.11 -5.48
CA ALA A 87 1.53 -18.67 -6.86
C ALA A 87 0.28 -18.98 -7.71
N ASP A 88 -0.34 -20.14 -7.52
CA ASP A 88 -1.52 -20.59 -8.27
C ASP A 88 -2.78 -19.71 -8.01
N LEU A 89 -2.79 -18.89 -6.94
CA LEU A 89 -3.87 -17.95 -6.68
C LEU A 89 -3.74 -16.64 -7.48
N TRP A 90 -2.59 -16.40 -8.09
CA TRP A 90 -2.29 -15.17 -8.82
C TRP A 90 -2.23 -15.43 -10.33
N GLU A 91 -3.16 -14.85 -11.05
CA GLU A 91 -3.20 -14.90 -12.52
C GLU A 91 -2.22 -13.88 -13.11
N GLU A 92 -1.23 -14.33 -13.90
CA GLU A 92 -0.36 -13.43 -14.66
C GLU A 92 -1.07 -12.94 -15.91
N ILE A 93 -1.39 -11.65 -15.98
CA ILE A 93 -2.08 -11.04 -17.13
C ILE A 93 -1.12 -10.53 -18.22
N ILE A 94 0.06 -10.09 -17.83
CA ILE A 94 1.25 -9.86 -18.66
C ILE A 94 2.50 -10.12 -17.82
N PRO A 95 3.69 -10.28 -18.42
CA PRO A 95 4.90 -10.53 -17.66
C PRO A 95 5.14 -9.50 -16.53
N GLY A 96 5.15 -9.99 -15.30
CA GLY A 96 5.37 -9.17 -14.10
C GLY A 96 4.15 -8.39 -13.60
N VAL A 97 2.94 -8.74 -14.03
CA VAL A 97 1.67 -8.20 -13.51
C VAL A 97 0.71 -9.34 -13.19
N TYR A 98 0.31 -9.44 -11.93
CA TYR A 98 -0.53 -10.53 -11.42
C TYR A 98 -1.77 -9.98 -10.72
N VAL A 99 -2.88 -10.72 -10.80
CA VAL A 99 -4.18 -10.36 -10.20
C VAL A 99 -4.68 -11.51 -9.32
N ALA A 100 -5.20 -11.18 -8.14
CA ALA A 100 -5.82 -12.16 -7.24
C ALA A 100 -6.93 -11.53 -6.40
N GLN A 101 -7.79 -12.36 -5.80
CA GLN A 101 -8.64 -11.94 -4.70
C GLN A 101 -7.77 -11.77 -3.45
N PHE A 102 -7.87 -10.60 -2.80
CA PHE A 102 -7.04 -10.25 -1.65
C PHE A 102 -7.85 -10.07 -0.36
N PHE A 103 -8.98 -9.36 -0.44
CA PHE A 103 -9.91 -9.22 0.68
C PHE A 103 -11.07 -10.21 0.55
N ASP A 104 -11.56 -10.65 1.69
CA ASP A 104 -12.82 -11.37 1.81
C ASP A 104 -13.99 -10.40 1.55
N LEU A 105 -14.82 -10.72 0.55
CA LEU A 105 -15.93 -9.85 0.17
C LEU A 105 -17.00 -9.74 1.26
N GLU A 106 -17.17 -10.76 2.09
CA GLU A 106 -18.12 -10.75 3.21
C GLU A 106 -17.63 -9.83 4.35
N ARG A 107 -16.31 -9.66 4.48
CA ARG A 107 -15.68 -8.86 5.54
C ARG A 107 -15.22 -7.48 5.07
N LEU A 108 -15.27 -7.20 3.78
CA LEU A 108 -14.78 -5.93 3.23
C LEU A 108 -15.57 -4.73 3.76
N ALA A 109 -16.86 -4.91 4.02
CA ALA A 109 -17.70 -3.87 4.62
C ALA A 109 -17.25 -3.50 6.06
N ASP A 110 -16.78 -4.47 6.84
CA ASP A 110 -16.25 -4.24 8.18
C ASP A 110 -15.01 -3.34 8.12
N PHE A 111 -14.11 -3.64 7.18
CA PHE A 111 -12.91 -2.84 6.97
C PHE A 111 -13.23 -1.42 6.48
N ARG A 112 -14.16 -1.29 5.54
CA ARG A 112 -14.60 0.01 5.04
C ARG A 112 -15.22 0.85 6.15
N LYS A 113 -16.07 0.25 6.99
CA LYS A 113 -16.66 0.93 8.13
C LYS A 113 -15.59 1.43 9.10
N TYR A 114 -14.59 0.62 9.43
CA TYR A 114 -13.47 1.05 10.27
C TYR A 114 -12.74 2.27 9.67
N LEU A 115 -12.47 2.25 8.37
CA LEU A 115 -11.83 3.39 7.68
C LEU A 115 -12.70 4.64 7.68
N GLU A 116 -14.03 4.50 7.53
CA GLU A 116 -14.98 5.60 7.60
C GLU A 116 -15.04 6.21 9.01
N ASP A 117 -15.10 5.36 10.04
CA ASP A 117 -15.05 5.80 11.44
C ASP A 117 -13.73 6.55 11.73
N ALA A 118 -12.60 6.08 11.19
CA ALA A 118 -11.31 6.77 11.27
C ALA A 118 -11.34 8.12 10.52
N VAL A 119 -11.93 8.19 9.35
CA VAL A 119 -12.12 9.47 8.62
C VAL A 119 -12.93 10.45 9.44
N ASN A 120 -13.95 9.99 10.12
CA ASN A 120 -14.87 10.80 10.92
C ASN A 120 -14.35 11.08 12.34
N SER A 121 -13.21 10.54 12.74
CA SER A 121 -12.61 10.72 14.09
C SER A 121 -12.30 12.19 14.42
N GLY A 122 -12.14 13.05 13.42
CA GLY A 122 -11.66 14.43 13.58
C GLY A 122 -10.14 14.54 13.77
N ILE A 123 -9.40 13.44 13.87
CA ILE A 123 -7.94 13.47 13.95
C ILE A 123 -7.37 13.88 12.58
N PRO A 124 -6.39 14.80 12.51
CA PRO A 124 -5.75 15.19 11.28
C PRO A 124 -5.14 14.01 10.51
N LYS A 125 -5.33 14.01 9.19
CA LYS A 125 -4.80 13.00 8.25
C LYS A 125 -4.00 13.68 7.16
N ARG A 126 -2.82 13.13 6.86
CA ARG A 126 -2.02 13.64 5.76
C ARG A 126 -2.49 13.04 4.45
N ALA A 127 -2.78 13.89 3.49
CA ALA A 127 -3.02 13.47 2.12
C ALA A 127 -1.75 12.81 1.53
N PRO A 128 -1.89 11.90 0.56
CA PRO A 128 -0.76 11.28 -0.11
C PRO A 128 0.20 12.32 -0.69
N TYR A 129 1.48 12.09 -0.53
CA TYR A 129 2.55 12.91 -1.08
C TYR A 129 3.61 12.02 -1.74
N GLY A 130 4.53 12.64 -2.49
CA GLY A 130 5.57 11.87 -3.19
C GLY A 130 5.10 11.22 -4.50
N ILE A 131 3.81 11.22 -4.77
CA ILE A 131 3.19 10.67 -5.97
C ILE A 131 2.59 11.75 -6.84
N GLN A 132 2.56 11.47 -8.18
CA GLN A 132 2.22 12.46 -9.19
C GLN A 132 0.74 12.60 -9.28
N LEU A 133 -0.13 13.05 -8.83
CA LEU A 133 -1.55 13.31 -9.10
C LEU A 133 -2.54 12.83 -8.04
N ASN A 134 -2.26 11.93 -7.15
CA ASN A 134 -3.29 11.56 -6.21
C ASN A 134 -3.25 12.39 -4.93
N ARG A 135 -4.29 13.19 -4.73
CA ARG A 135 -4.41 14.18 -3.65
C ARG A 135 -5.51 13.83 -2.66
N TYR A 136 -6.23 12.73 -2.90
CA TYR A 136 -7.34 12.26 -2.08
C TYR A 136 -7.02 10.87 -1.56
N GLY A 137 -7.09 10.73 -0.25
CA GLY A 137 -6.67 9.55 0.50
C GLY A 137 -5.86 9.94 1.72
N MET A 138 -5.09 9.01 2.24
CA MET A 138 -4.23 9.25 3.40
C MET A 138 -2.93 8.44 3.31
N MET A 139 -1.90 8.92 3.98
CA MET A 139 -0.67 8.16 4.21
C MET A 139 -0.92 7.05 5.21
N LEU A 140 -0.41 5.86 4.91
CA LEU A 140 -0.64 4.64 5.70
C LEU A 140 0.64 4.11 6.35
N ASP A 141 1.78 4.26 5.67
CA ASP A 141 3.06 3.70 6.11
C ASP A 141 3.61 4.45 7.33
N PRO A 142 4.02 3.75 8.39
CA PRO A 142 4.47 4.37 9.65
C PRO A 142 5.73 5.23 9.53
N ARG A 143 6.47 5.13 8.42
CA ARG A 143 7.62 6.01 8.15
C ARG A 143 7.22 7.34 7.54
N SER A 144 6.02 7.41 7.00
CA SER A 144 5.51 8.64 6.41
C SER A 144 5.08 9.65 7.45
N GLU A 145 5.21 10.92 7.11
CA GLU A 145 4.69 12.02 7.91
C GLU A 145 3.16 11.95 7.97
N GLY A 146 2.60 12.12 9.16
CA GLY A 146 1.14 12.17 9.36
C GLY A 146 0.40 10.92 8.91
N HIS A 147 1.04 9.77 8.98
CA HIS A 147 0.44 8.46 8.64
C HIS A 147 -0.75 8.13 9.54
N PHE A 148 -1.59 7.22 9.07
CA PHE A 148 -2.71 6.68 9.85
C PHE A 148 -2.19 5.76 10.97
N ALA A 149 -1.98 6.34 12.17
CA ALA A 149 -1.25 5.70 13.26
C ALA A 149 -2.13 4.90 14.24
N ALA A 150 -3.38 4.57 13.88
CA ALA A 150 -4.25 3.75 14.70
C ALA A 150 -3.60 2.37 14.95
N PRO A 151 -3.42 1.93 16.22
CA PRO A 151 -2.61 0.76 16.55
C PRO A 151 -3.03 -0.53 15.85
N SER A 152 -4.34 -0.82 15.81
CA SER A 152 -4.84 -2.02 15.14
C SER A 152 -4.65 -1.96 13.63
N PHE A 153 -4.84 -0.79 13.02
CA PHE A 153 -4.54 -0.60 11.61
C PHE A 153 -3.06 -0.81 11.32
N GLN A 154 -2.16 -0.27 12.14
CA GLN A 154 -0.72 -0.44 11.96
C GLN A 154 -0.28 -1.90 12.14
N ALA A 155 -0.87 -2.63 13.08
CA ALA A 155 -0.63 -4.07 13.21
C ALA A 155 -1.06 -4.83 11.95
N PHE A 156 -2.25 -4.54 11.43
CA PHE A 156 -2.77 -5.12 10.19
C PHE A 156 -1.94 -4.73 8.95
N TYR A 157 -1.57 -3.44 8.82
CA TYR A 157 -0.69 -2.96 7.75
C TYR A 157 0.66 -3.68 7.73
N ASN A 158 1.29 -3.82 8.90
CA ASN A 158 2.54 -4.56 9.02
C ASN A 158 2.37 -6.04 8.66
N ALA A 159 1.26 -6.67 9.05
CA ALA A 159 0.97 -8.04 8.66
C ALA A 159 0.84 -8.18 7.14
N ILE A 160 0.09 -7.27 6.48
CA ILE A 160 0.00 -7.23 5.00
C ILE A 160 1.39 -7.13 4.38
N MET A 161 2.26 -6.26 4.87
CA MET A 161 3.59 -6.06 4.31
C MET A 161 4.51 -7.26 4.55
N ASP A 162 4.60 -7.70 5.80
CA ASP A 162 5.59 -8.70 6.23
C ASP A 162 5.18 -10.13 5.85
N ARG A 163 3.90 -10.47 6.04
CA ARG A 163 3.43 -11.84 5.86
C ARG A 163 2.88 -12.14 4.46
N TYR A 164 2.38 -11.12 3.75
CA TYR A 164 1.74 -11.29 2.43
C TYR A 164 2.56 -10.66 1.32
N MET A 165 2.71 -9.34 1.29
CA MET A 165 3.28 -8.65 0.14
C MET A 165 4.73 -9.04 -0.14
N ARG A 166 5.61 -9.05 0.88
CA ARG A 166 7.03 -9.40 0.67
C ARG A 166 7.21 -10.81 0.11
N PRO A 167 6.69 -11.88 0.73
CA PRO A 167 6.88 -13.21 0.17
C PRO A 167 6.21 -13.39 -1.19
N ILE A 168 5.03 -12.81 -1.43
CA ILE A 168 4.37 -12.85 -2.74
C ILE A 168 5.22 -12.13 -3.79
N ALA A 169 5.73 -10.94 -3.50
CA ALA A 169 6.59 -10.20 -4.43
C ALA A 169 7.92 -10.93 -4.70
N ARG A 170 8.51 -11.56 -3.69
CA ARG A 170 9.70 -12.41 -3.85
C ARG A 170 9.42 -13.60 -4.73
N LEU A 171 8.28 -14.27 -4.52
CA LEU A 171 7.85 -15.44 -5.27
C LEU A 171 7.54 -15.12 -6.73
N LEU A 172 6.68 -14.12 -6.97
CA LEU A 172 6.16 -13.82 -8.31
C LEU A 172 7.08 -12.88 -9.10
N LEU A 173 7.74 -11.94 -8.42
CA LEU A 173 8.50 -10.86 -9.04
C LEU A 173 10.00 -10.94 -8.80
N GLY A 174 10.48 -11.85 -7.96
CA GLY A 174 11.90 -11.99 -7.66
C GLY A 174 12.50 -10.74 -6.99
N THR A 175 11.80 -10.12 -6.04
CA THR A 175 12.24 -8.87 -5.38
C THR A 175 13.14 -9.07 -4.19
N TYR A 176 13.56 -10.30 -3.89
CA TYR A 176 14.42 -10.58 -2.73
C TYR A 176 15.67 -9.70 -2.73
N GLY A 177 15.89 -9.00 -1.60
CA GLY A 177 16.97 -8.02 -1.44
C GLY A 177 16.59 -6.59 -1.90
N TYR A 178 15.39 -6.41 -2.48
CA TYR A 178 14.88 -5.10 -2.94
C TYR A 178 13.56 -4.72 -2.26
N ASP A 179 13.23 -5.36 -1.15
CA ASP A 179 11.93 -5.30 -0.51
C ASP A 179 11.99 -4.92 0.97
N ASN A 180 13.13 -4.41 1.44
CA ASN A 180 13.36 -4.05 2.83
C ASN A 180 12.74 -2.71 3.24
N GLN A 181 12.42 -1.84 2.28
CA GLN A 181 11.80 -0.54 2.52
C GLN A 181 10.40 -0.51 1.93
N THR A 182 9.48 0.17 2.61
CA THR A 182 8.07 0.23 2.21
C THR A 182 7.55 1.67 2.19
N PHE A 183 6.49 1.88 1.43
CA PHE A 183 5.73 3.11 1.35
C PHE A 183 4.27 2.76 1.08
N GLY A 184 3.31 3.46 1.68
CA GLY A 184 1.92 3.09 1.52
C GLY A 184 0.97 4.23 1.74
N PHE A 185 -0.08 4.24 0.93
CA PHE A 185 -1.12 5.27 0.93
C PHE A 185 -2.44 4.71 0.40
N SER A 186 -3.54 5.35 0.74
CA SER A 186 -4.82 5.14 0.06
C SER A 186 -5.03 6.20 -1.01
N ILE A 187 -5.76 5.83 -2.06
CA ILE A 187 -6.12 6.74 -3.15
C ILE A 187 -7.61 6.67 -3.45
N GLN A 188 -8.16 7.79 -3.95
CA GLN A 188 -9.54 7.89 -4.39
C GLN A 188 -9.60 8.58 -5.74
N TYR A 189 -10.23 7.91 -6.71
CA TYR A 189 -10.57 8.49 -8.01
C TYR A 189 -12.05 8.86 -8.03
N ASN A 190 -12.34 10.05 -8.52
CA ASN A 190 -13.70 10.57 -8.61
C ASN A 190 -13.80 11.53 -9.80
N PRO A 191 -14.92 11.57 -10.56
CA PRO A 191 -15.07 12.44 -11.73
C PRO A 191 -14.82 13.93 -11.48
N ASP A 192 -15.12 14.39 -10.27
CA ASP A 192 -14.99 15.80 -9.88
C ASP A 192 -13.64 16.15 -9.23
N LYS A 193 -12.77 15.15 -9.06
CA LYS A 193 -11.48 15.30 -8.37
C LYS A 193 -10.35 14.72 -9.22
N ASP A 194 -9.57 13.77 -8.66
CA ASP A 194 -8.57 13.03 -9.42
C ASP A 194 -9.28 12.00 -10.32
N LYS A 195 -9.23 12.22 -11.63
CA LYS A 195 -9.99 11.42 -12.60
C LYS A 195 -9.20 10.26 -13.16
N ASP A 196 -7.92 10.48 -13.41
CA ASP A 196 -7.04 9.60 -14.16
C ASP A 196 -5.59 9.70 -13.66
N LEU A 197 -4.75 8.86 -14.21
CA LEU A 197 -3.31 8.95 -14.03
C LEU A 197 -2.62 8.57 -15.34
N HIS A 198 -1.87 9.52 -15.90
CA HIS A 198 -1.13 9.33 -17.14
C HIS A 198 -0.13 8.17 -17.05
N ALA A 199 0.33 7.72 -18.22
CA ALA A 199 1.30 6.65 -18.32
C ALA A 199 2.57 6.96 -17.51
N HIS A 200 2.92 6.07 -16.59
CA HIS A 200 4.04 6.20 -15.67
C HIS A 200 4.57 4.83 -15.25
N THR A 201 5.66 4.85 -14.52
CA THR A 201 6.18 3.71 -13.75
C THR A 201 6.27 4.09 -12.29
N ASP A 202 6.15 3.13 -11.40
CA ASP A 202 6.27 3.36 -9.96
C ASP A 202 7.73 3.37 -9.52
N ALA A 203 8.06 4.21 -8.55
CA ALA A 203 9.36 4.21 -7.89
C ALA A 203 9.44 3.08 -6.85
N SER A 204 9.12 1.85 -7.27
CA SER A 204 9.05 0.66 -6.42
C SER A 204 9.72 -0.53 -7.10
N ALA A 205 10.16 -1.50 -6.32
CA ALA A 205 10.51 -2.83 -6.82
C ALA A 205 9.24 -3.63 -7.12
N ALA A 206 8.24 -3.51 -6.24
CA ALA A 206 6.91 -4.07 -6.42
C ALA A 206 5.85 -3.11 -5.89
N THR A 207 4.75 -3.00 -6.60
CA THR A 207 3.52 -2.31 -6.18
C THR A 207 2.41 -3.33 -5.98
N LEU A 208 1.74 -3.26 -4.84
CA LEU A 208 0.48 -3.95 -4.58
C LEU A 208 -0.63 -2.91 -4.48
N ASN A 209 -1.59 -2.98 -5.38
CA ASN A 209 -2.71 -2.06 -5.49
C ASN A 209 -4.02 -2.83 -5.28
N ILE A 210 -4.74 -2.54 -4.19
CA ILE A 210 -5.89 -3.32 -3.73
C ILE A 210 -7.13 -2.46 -3.79
N ASN A 211 -8.16 -2.92 -4.50
CA ASN A 211 -9.44 -2.24 -4.52
C ASN A 211 -10.23 -2.52 -3.23
N ILE A 212 -10.74 -1.45 -2.63
CA ILE A 212 -11.55 -1.51 -1.41
C ILE A 212 -12.98 -1.02 -1.61
N ASN A 213 -13.47 -0.92 -2.84
CA ASN A 213 -14.89 -0.69 -3.09
C ASN A 213 -15.72 -1.88 -2.61
N LEU A 214 -16.92 -1.59 -2.11
CA LEU A 214 -17.90 -2.63 -1.83
C LEU A 214 -18.55 -3.14 -3.12
N PRO A 215 -19.14 -4.34 -3.13
CA PRO A 215 -19.77 -4.90 -4.33
C PRO A 215 -20.92 -4.04 -4.91
N ASP A 216 -21.57 -3.24 -4.08
CA ASP A 216 -22.64 -2.32 -4.44
C ASP A 216 -22.16 -0.89 -4.79
N GLU A 217 -20.87 -0.59 -4.58
CA GLU A 217 -20.24 0.69 -4.93
C GLU A 217 -19.74 0.67 -6.38
N ALA A 218 -20.67 0.70 -7.33
CA ALA A 218 -20.32 0.68 -8.75
C ALA A 218 -19.64 1.99 -9.19
N PHE A 219 -18.64 1.83 -10.06
CA PHE A 219 -18.03 2.94 -10.81
C PHE A 219 -17.84 2.56 -12.27
N THR A 220 -17.72 3.55 -13.14
CA THR A 220 -17.48 3.37 -14.57
C THR A 220 -16.22 4.09 -15.02
N GLY A 221 -15.59 3.60 -16.09
CA GLY A 221 -14.26 4.06 -16.49
C GLY A 221 -13.19 3.49 -15.58
N SER A 222 -12.14 4.27 -15.33
CA SER A 222 -11.03 3.92 -14.43
C SER A 222 -10.36 2.57 -14.75
N ILE A 223 -10.36 2.20 -16.04
CA ILE A 223 -9.63 1.04 -16.56
C ILE A 223 -8.13 1.33 -16.42
N VAL A 224 -7.36 0.30 -16.12
CA VAL A 224 -5.90 0.39 -16.04
C VAL A 224 -5.28 -0.34 -17.23
N ASP A 225 -4.48 0.39 -17.99
CA ASP A 225 -3.64 -0.16 -19.05
C ASP A 225 -2.29 -0.57 -18.46
N PHE A 226 -1.86 -1.79 -18.73
CA PHE A 226 -0.50 -2.25 -18.50
C PHE A 226 0.19 -2.50 -19.85
N TYR A 227 1.40 -1.98 -20.02
CA TYR A 227 2.16 -2.04 -21.26
C TYR A 227 3.29 -3.06 -21.16
N ASP A 228 3.19 -4.14 -21.93
CA ASP A 228 4.30 -5.08 -22.06
C ASP A 228 5.31 -4.56 -23.10
N LYS A 229 6.45 -4.08 -22.59
CA LYS A 229 7.53 -3.53 -23.46
C LYS A 229 8.13 -4.58 -24.38
N ALA A 230 8.11 -5.85 -24.02
CA ALA A 230 8.75 -6.91 -24.79
C ALA A 230 7.92 -7.29 -26.02
N SER A 231 6.60 -7.40 -25.86
CA SER A 231 5.68 -7.76 -26.95
C SER A 231 5.04 -6.55 -27.64
N GLY A 232 5.15 -5.35 -27.04
CA GLY A 232 4.42 -4.15 -27.47
C GLY A 232 2.92 -4.19 -27.23
N LYS A 233 2.43 -5.18 -26.47
CA LYS A 233 1.02 -5.34 -26.16
C LYS A 233 0.59 -4.47 -24.98
N THR A 234 -0.66 -4.02 -25.04
CA THR A 234 -1.35 -3.37 -23.92
C THR A 234 -2.46 -4.29 -23.45
N VAL A 235 -2.52 -4.54 -22.14
CA VAL A 235 -3.61 -5.30 -21.52
C VAL A 235 -4.38 -4.36 -20.63
N GLN A 236 -5.70 -4.37 -20.80
CA GLN A 236 -6.63 -3.59 -19.99
C GLN A 236 -7.16 -4.45 -18.85
N THR A 237 -7.16 -3.90 -17.66
CA THR A 237 -7.77 -4.55 -16.50
C THR A 237 -8.68 -3.59 -15.74
N LYS A 238 -9.64 -4.15 -15.04
CA LYS A 238 -10.54 -3.41 -14.15
C LYS A 238 -10.31 -3.85 -12.73
N PHE A 239 -10.39 -2.88 -11.83
CA PHE A 239 -10.49 -3.20 -10.42
C PHE A 239 -11.90 -3.71 -10.09
N GLU A 240 -11.95 -4.79 -9.34
CA GLU A 240 -13.16 -5.37 -8.76
C GLU A 240 -13.03 -5.38 -7.23
N PRO A 241 -14.14 -5.39 -6.48
CA PRO A 241 -14.13 -5.38 -5.03
C PRO A 241 -13.19 -6.43 -4.42
N GLY A 242 -12.31 -6.00 -3.54
CA GLY A 242 -11.38 -6.86 -2.83
C GLY A 242 -10.25 -7.45 -3.67
N LYS A 243 -10.20 -7.24 -4.98
CA LYS A 243 -9.10 -7.71 -5.83
C LYS A 243 -7.86 -6.84 -5.70
N ALA A 244 -6.72 -7.48 -5.78
CA ALA A 244 -5.41 -6.85 -5.83
C ALA A 244 -4.72 -7.09 -7.16
N ILE A 245 -3.93 -6.11 -7.59
CA ILE A 245 -2.95 -6.22 -8.66
C ILE A 245 -1.58 -6.04 -8.03
N ILE A 246 -0.69 -7.02 -8.19
CA ILE A 246 0.72 -6.87 -7.85
C ILE A 246 1.54 -6.81 -9.13
N HIS A 247 2.45 -5.84 -9.21
CA HIS A 247 3.29 -5.68 -10.39
C HIS A 247 4.68 -5.15 -10.05
N ARG A 248 5.64 -5.36 -10.98
CA ARG A 248 6.93 -4.69 -10.91
C ARG A 248 6.74 -3.19 -11.10
N GLY A 249 7.43 -2.38 -10.29
CA GLY A 249 7.35 -0.93 -10.40
C GLY A 249 7.71 -0.38 -11.78
N ASN A 250 8.62 -1.04 -12.50
CA ASN A 250 9.06 -0.62 -13.83
C ASN A 250 8.11 -1.02 -14.99
N VAL A 251 6.99 -1.67 -14.72
CA VAL A 251 5.95 -1.92 -15.72
C VAL A 251 5.18 -0.62 -15.94
N PRO A 252 5.21 -0.06 -17.18
CA PRO A 252 4.46 1.14 -17.48
C PRO A 252 2.95 0.85 -17.41
N HIS A 253 2.23 1.77 -16.80
CA HIS A 253 0.78 1.66 -16.71
C HIS A 253 0.12 3.04 -16.67
N ALA A 254 -1.17 3.08 -16.98
CA ALA A 254 -1.99 4.28 -16.95
C ALA A 254 -3.38 3.96 -16.42
N THR A 255 -4.01 4.92 -15.74
CA THR A 255 -5.40 4.80 -15.33
C THR A 255 -6.25 5.74 -16.19
N HIS A 256 -7.20 5.18 -16.94
CA HIS A 256 -8.18 5.95 -17.71
C HIS A 256 -9.11 6.77 -16.82
N PRO A 257 -9.74 7.82 -17.35
CA PRO A 257 -10.66 8.63 -16.59
C PRO A 257 -11.81 7.80 -16.00
N ILE A 258 -12.08 8.01 -14.72
CA ILE A 258 -13.32 7.57 -14.09
C ILE A 258 -14.46 8.47 -14.57
N THR A 259 -15.58 7.88 -14.94
CA THR A 259 -16.72 8.61 -15.54
C THR A 259 -17.93 8.72 -14.61
N SER A 260 -18.06 7.79 -13.66
CA SER A 260 -19.05 7.86 -12.59
C SER A 260 -18.61 7.06 -11.37
N GLY A 261 -19.22 7.36 -10.23
CA GLY A 261 -18.90 6.71 -8.96
C GLY A 261 -17.56 7.13 -8.39
N GLN A 262 -17.03 6.32 -7.47
CA GLN A 262 -15.72 6.50 -6.85
C GLN A 262 -14.98 5.18 -6.80
N ARG A 263 -13.71 5.18 -7.19
CA ARG A 263 -12.80 4.06 -6.96
C ARG A 263 -11.86 4.37 -5.81
N SER A 264 -11.81 3.48 -4.84
CA SER A 264 -10.95 3.59 -3.66
C SER A 264 -10.00 2.41 -3.59
N ASN A 265 -8.71 2.68 -3.46
CA ASN A 265 -7.69 1.65 -3.42
C ASN A 265 -6.70 1.91 -2.28
N LEU A 266 -6.10 0.83 -1.78
CA LEU A 266 -4.87 0.86 -1.00
C LEU A 266 -3.70 0.56 -1.95
N VAL A 267 -2.67 1.38 -1.90
CA VAL A 267 -1.46 1.19 -2.69
C VAL A 267 -0.28 1.10 -1.75
N VAL A 268 0.46 0.02 -1.84
CA VAL A 268 1.64 -0.23 -1.02
C VAL A 268 2.81 -0.63 -1.90
N TRP A 269 3.98 -0.09 -1.58
CA TRP A 269 5.21 -0.29 -2.32
C TRP A 269 6.26 -0.99 -1.48
N LEU A 270 6.97 -1.91 -2.13
CA LEU A 270 8.30 -2.35 -1.73
C LEU A 270 9.27 -1.64 -2.66
N TYR A 271 10.17 -0.81 -2.16
CA TYR A 271 11.03 -0.05 -3.04
C TYR A 271 12.53 -0.28 -2.78
N GLY A 272 12.86 -1.01 -1.73
CA GLY A 272 14.23 -1.37 -1.40
C GLY A 272 15.10 -0.17 -1.03
N ASP A 273 16.39 -0.33 -1.10
CA ASP A 273 17.35 0.76 -1.13
C ASP A 273 17.29 1.44 -2.52
N GLN A 274 17.43 2.75 -2.60
CA GLN A 274 17.40 3.49 -3.88
C GLN A 274 18.41 2.98 -4.91
N MET A 275 19.50 2.38 -4.47
CA MET A 275 20.51 1.75 -5.31
C MET A 275 20.08 0.38 -5.86
N GLN A 276 19.09 -0.24 -5.24
CA GLN A 276 18.64 -1.62 -5.51
C GLN A 276 17.34 -1.70 -6.31
N ILE A 277 16.59 -0.59 -6.48
CA ILE A 277 15.39 -0.60 -7.32
C ILE A 277 15.79 -0.99 -8.75
N PRO A 278 15.19 -2.04 -9.34
CA PRO A 278 15.45 -2.39 -10.72
C PRO A 278 15.04 -1.22 -11.61
N ARG A 279 16.01 -0.43 -12.07
CA ARG A 279 15.74 0.70 -12.95
C ARG A 279 15.44 0.14 -14.33
N GLY A 280 14.23 0.39 -14.83
CA GLY A 280 13.88 0.11 -16.22
C GLY A 280 14.80 0.90 -17.17
N SER A 281 14.93 0.42 -18.39
CA SER A 281 15.78 0.97 -19.46
C SER A 281 15.55 2.44 -19.82
N ASN A 282 14.60 3.12 -19.20
CA ASN A 282 14.26 4.52 -19.43
C ASN A 282 14.76 5.49 -18.33
N SER A 283 15.54 5.03 -17.35
CA SER A 283 16.19 6.01 -16.48
C SER A 283 17.35 6.63 -17.26
N SER A 284 17.35 7.95 -17.40
CA SER A 284 18.41 8.77 -18.01
C SER A 284 19.76 8.69 -17.29
N TYR A 285 19.91 7.81 -16.34
CA TYR A 285 21.13 7.52 -15.61
C TYR A 285 21.64 6.13 -15.97
N GLY A 286 22.41 6.07 -17.06
CA GLY A 286 23.31 4.99 -17.41
C GLY A 286 22.66 3.68 -17.83
N ASN A 287 23.10 3.17 -18.97
CA ASN A 287 22.80 1.87 -19.56
C ASN A 287 23.18 0.67 -18.65
N ILE A 288 22.46 0.49 -17.55
CA ILE A 288 22.43 -0.82 -16.92
C ILE A 288 21.27 -1.54 -17.59
N SER A 289 21.58 -2.41 -18.54
CA SER A 289 20.58 -3.19 -19.23
C SER A 289 19.79 -4.01 -18.20
N SER A 290 18.47 -4.05 -18.33
CA SER A 290 17.58 -4.90 -17.53
C SER A 290 17.95 -6.40 -17.59
N ASN A 291 18.83 -6.79 -18.49
CA ASN A 291 19.38 -8.13 -18.60
C ASN A 291 20.54 -8.40 -17.63
N THR A 292 21.17 -7.38 -17.05
CA THR A 292 22.30 -7.56 -16.13
C THR A 292 21.82 -7.83 -14.69
N ILE A 293 20.56 -7.56 -14.40
CA ILE A 293 19.90 -7.88 -13.12
C ILE A 293 19.00 -9.14 -13.23
N LYS A 294 19.08 -9.88 -14.33
CA LYS A 294 18.76 -11.32 -14.32
C LYS A 294 19.88 -12.03 -13.57
N ASP A 295 19.93 -11.70 -12.34
CA ASP A 295 21.07 -11.95 -11.51
C ASP A 295 21.06 -13.39 -11.05
N THR A 296 22.17 -13.99 -11.31
CA THR A 296 22.70 -15.15 -10.59
C THR A 296 22.43 -15.14 -9.08
N ALA A 297 22.20 -13.99 -8.45
CA ALA A 297 21.77 -13.87 -7.06
C ALA A 297 20.28 -14.29 -6.86
N LEU A 298 19.36 -14.00 -7.79
CA LEU A 298 17.96 -14.36 -7.67
C LEU A 298 17.69 -15.83 -8.04
N GLU A 299 18.46 -16.40 -8.94
CA GLU A 299 18.33 -17.81 -9.33
C GLU A 299 18.64 -18.79 -8.18
N ASN A 300 19.35 -18.32 -7.15
CA ASN A 300 19.73 -19.12 -5.98
C ASN A 300 18.90 -18.85 -4.73
N VAL A 301 17.88 -18.01 -4.79
CA VAL A 301 17.01 -17.73 -3.64
C VAL A 301 16.09 -18.93 -3.39
N THR A 302 16.27 -19.55 -2.22
CA THR A 302 15.45 -20.70 -1.82
C THR A 302 14.06 -20.29 -1.37
N ALA A 303 13.11 -21.24 -1.39
CA ALA A 303 11.77 -21.02 -0.84
C ALA A 303 11.85 -20.51 0.62
N ARG A 304 12.71 -21.09 1.45
CA ARG A 304 12.89 -20.65 2.84
C ARG A 304 13.32 -19.18 2.96
N GLN A 305 14.17 -18.70 2.04
CA GLN A 305 14.60 -17.30 2.03
C GLN A 305 13.47 -16.37 1.56
N ARG A 306 12.64 -16.80 0.62
CA ARG A 306 11.47 -16.01 0.22
C ARG A 306 10.48 -15.85 1.37
N TRP A 307 10.29 -16.90 2.17
CA TRP A 307 9.40 -16.94 3.34
C TRP A 307 10.17 -16.62 4.63
N SER A 308 10.79 -15.46 4.67
CA SER A 308 11.48 -14.94 5.85
C SER A 308 11.19 -13.45 6.03
N LEU A 309 11.26 -12.98 7.28
CA LEU A 309 11.23 -11.56 7.55
C LEU A 309 12.55 -10.92 7.08
N PRO A 310 12.53 -9.62 6.68
CA PRO A 310 13.76 -8.93 6.30
C PRO A 310 14.72 -8.85 7.47
N ASP A 311 16.00 -9.11 7.19
CA ASP A 311 17.09 -8.94 8.15
C ASP A 311 17.48 -7.45 8.26
N GLY A 312 17.81 -7.03 9.48
CA GLY A 312 18.35 -5.71 9.75
C GLY A 312 17.34 -4.71 10.32
N PRO A 313 17.81 -3.51 10.69
CA PRO A 313 16.95 -2.48 11.25
C PRO A 313 15.98 -1.98 10.20
N LYS A 314 14.71 -1.79 10.63
CA LYS A 314 13.70 -1.15 9.77
C LYS A 314 14.14 0.28 9.48
N ASP A 315 14.06 0.67 8.21
CA ASP A 315 14.23 2.07 7.84
C ASP A 315 13.13 2.91 8.50
N THR A 316 13.53 4.08 9.02
CA THR A 316 12.62 5.00 9.72
C THR A 316 12.21 6.20 8.89
N ILE A 317 12.69 6.28 7.64
CA ILE A 317 12.50 7.43 6.76
C ILE A 317 11.71 7.02 5.51
N ALA A 318 10.67 7.77 5.18
CA ALA A 318 9.94 7.60 3.94
C ALA A 318 10.81 8.01 2.72
N PRO A 319 10.58 7.44 1.53
CA PRO A 319 11.40 7.68 0.33
C PRO A 319 11.30 9.09 -0.25
N PHE A 320 10.27 9.85 0.12
CA PHE A 320 9.93 11.15 -0.45
C PHE A 320 9.70 12.21 0.62
#